data_7e434d23d330236c39015a543e19ebae
#
_entry.id   7e434d23d330236c39015a543e19ebae
#
_cell.length_a   1.000
_cell.length_b   1.000
_cell.length_c   1.000
_cell.angle_alpha   90.00
_cell.angle_beta   90.00
_cell.angle_gamma   90.00
#
_symmetry.space_group_name_H-M   'P 1'
#
loop_
_entity.id
_entity.type
_entity.pdbx_description
1 polymer ?
#
loop_
_entity_poly.entity_id
_entity_poly.type
_entity_poly.pdbx_seq_one_letter_code
_entity_poly.pdbx_strand_id
1 'polypeptide(L)'
;MAIMKDVLEGAEDLAVKLHKKPEDFNQSELSTLDEIADTITCGSVLLCSGTAAESRLIEEVDHTDFSHSAMIVRFHGDHQLYLWSADTVDQLEDQIHKESNPDHPGTHLVVLKDYVANLDKYYPSPDGSKYRFAVARLRGVDIDEKRLWSVMYEYDGTPFPPTRQEFLHWLEGQADIDSGMLNSFCAQMVANTYQKMGWLKLDHPPNYYNPGSYAKTDEINNEMAGGARLGHPQYFKV
;
A
#
# COMPACT_ATOMS: atom_id res chain seq x y z
N MET A 1 -4.55 -28.74 -0.92
CA MET A 1 -5.11 -27.88 -1.98
C MET A 1 -6.62 -27.72 -1.91
N ALA A 2 -7.42 -28.79 -1.74
CA ALA A 2 -8.88 -28.69 -1.59
C ALA A 2 -9.30 -27.88 -0.34
N ILE A 3 -8.74 -28.17 0.82
CA ILE A 3 -9.08 -27.53 2.11
C ILE A 3 -8.88 -26.01 2.06
N MET A 4 -7.85 -25.54 1.38
CA MET A 4 -7.52 -24.12 1.28
C MET A 4 -8.46 -23.39 0.30
N LYS A 5 -8.95 -24.07 -0.71
CA LYS A 5 -10.00 -23.54 -1.60
C LYS A 5 -11.30 -23.32 -0.82
N ASP A 6 -11.70 -24.31 -0.02
CA ASP A 6 -12.92 -24.26 0.80
C ASP A 6 -12.81 -23.15 1.89
N VAL A 7 -11.61 -22.89 2.43
CA VAL A 7 -11.36 -21.82 3.39
C VAL A 7 -11.47 -20.44 2.72
N LEU A 8 -10.93 -20.27 1.51
CA LEU A 8 -11.03 -19.00 0.77
C LEU A 8 -12.47 -18.75 0.29
N GLU A 9 -13.15 -19.73 -0.27
CA GLU A 9 -14.56 -19.61 -0.66
C GLU A 9 -15.46 -19.35 0.57
N GLY A 10 -15.15 -19.95 1.72
CA GLY A 10 -15.84 -19.70 2.97
C GLY A 10 -15.56 -18.32 3.55
N ALA A 11 -14.35 -17.79 3.38
CA ALA A 11 -13.99 -16.44 3.80
C ALA A 11 -14.63 -15.38 2.91
N GLU A 12 -14.68 -15.59 1.59
CA GLU A 12 -15.40 -14.71 0.66
C GLU A 12 -16.91 -14.67 0.97
N ASP A 13 -17.53 -15.82 1.23
CA ASP A 13 -18.95 -15.93 1.63
C ASP A 13 -19.22 -15.25 3.00
N LEU A 14 -18.26 -15.32 3.92
CA LEU A 14 -18.34 -14.68 5.23
C LEU A 14 -18.18 -13.17 5.12
N ALA A 15 -17.23 -12.68 4.35
CA ALA A 15 -16.99 -11.26 4.08
C ALA A 15 -18.22 -10.61 3.42
N VAL A 16 -18.87 -11.31 2.50
CA VAL A 16 -20.15 -10.87 1.89
C VAL A 16 -21.29 -10.81 2.91
N LYS A 17 -21.30 -11.69 3.92
CA LYS A 17 -22.37 -11.74 4.95
C LYS A 17 -22.15 -10.77 6.11
N LEU A 18 -20.90 -10.42 6.40
CA LEU A 18 -20.54 -9.54 7.53
C LEU A 18 -20.55 -8.04 7.16
N HIS A 19 -21.17 -7.67 6.06
CA HIS A 19 -21.29 -6.29 5.57
C HIS A 19 -21.80 -5.34 6.67
N LYS A 20 -20.89 -4.86 7.53
CA LYS A 20 -21.07 -3.57 8.15
C LYS A 20 -20.78 -2.52 7.07
N LYS A 21 -21.80 -1.74 6.69
CA LYS A 21 -21.57 -0.51 5.93
C LYS A 21 -20.48 0.27 6.67
N PRO A 22 -19.44 0.77 5.99
CA PRO A 22 -18.53 1.71 6.60
C PRO A 22 -19.39 2.79 7.27
N GLU A 23 -19.15 3.10 8.53
CA GLU A 23 -19.81 4.21 9.19
C GLU A 23 -19.64 5.43 8.29
N ASP A 24 -20.70 6.23 8.11
CA ASP A 24 -20.68 7.41 7.24
C ASP A 24 -19.54 8.33 7.68
N PHE A 25 -18.43 8.22 6.99
CA PHE A 25 -17.26 9.05 7.24
C PHE A 25 -17.64 10.47 6.78
N ASN A 26 -17.70 11.42 7.70
CA ASN A 26 -18.01 12.81 7.36
C ASN A 26 -16.87 13.43 6.57
N GLN A 27 -16.82 13.13 5.26
CA GLN A 27 -15.77 13.63 4.35
C GLN A 27 -15.73 15.16 4.28
N SER A 28 -16.80 15.86 4.69
CA SER A 28 -16.84 17.34 4.65
C SER A 28 -15.83 18.00 5.59
N GLU A 29 -15.41 17.31 6.66
CA GLU A 29 -14.48 17.82 7.67
C GLU A 29 -13.01 17.45 7.37
N LEU A 30 -12.77 16.65 6.33
CA LEU A 30 -11.43 16.24 5.96
C LEU A 30 -10.73 17.31 5.10
N SER A 31 -9.43 17.51 5.33
CA SER A 31 -8.58 18.26 4.43
C SER A 31 -8.48 17.56 3.07
N THR A 32 -8.28 18.34 2.02
CA THR A 32 -7.97 17.79 0.69
C THR A 32 -6.51 17.36 0.60
N LEU A 33 -6.18 16.53 -0.40
CA LEU A 33 -4.79 16.16 -0.69
C LEU A 33 -3.92 17.41 -0.91
N ASP A 34 -4.43 18.40 -1.65
CA ASP A 34 -3.69 19.64 -1.96
C ASP A 34 -3.39 20.45 -0.68
N GLU A 35 -4.32 20.50 0.29
CA GLU A 35 -4.11 21.19 1.58
C GLU A 35 -3.07 20.53 2.47
N ILE A 36 -2.88 19.20 2.36
CA ILE A 36 -1.91 18.49 3.20
C ILE A 36 -0.60 18.17 2.46
N ALA A 37 -0.53 18.38 1.15
CA ALA A 37 0.58 17.97 0.31
C ALA A 37 1.94 18.44 0.83
N ASP A 38 2.05 19.70 1.26
CA ASP A 38 3.32 20.28 1.77
C ASP A 38 3.78 19.64 3.08
N THR A 39 2.90 18.98 3.80
CA THR A 39 3.20 18.29 5.07
C THR A 39 3.59 16.82 4.88
N ILE A 40 3.42 16.28 3.68
CA ILE A 40 3.76 14.90 3.35
C ILE A 40 5.24 14.80 3.05
N THR A 41 5.95 14.00 3.81
CA THR A 41 7.39 13.76 3.64
C THR A 41 7.61 12.56 2.71
N CYS A 42 8.75 12.55 2.01
CA CYS A 42 9.17 11.38 1.23
C CYS A 42 9.27 10.14 2.15
N GLY A 43 8.84 8.99 1.67
CA GLY A 43 8.75 7.77 2.44
C GLY A 43 7.48 7.63 3.29
N SER A 44 6.57 8.63 3.33
CA SER A 44 5.25 8.48 3.96
C SER A 44 4.45 7.36 3.30
N VAL A 45 3.56 6.73 4.04
CA VAL A 45 2.71 5.64 3.51
C VAL A 45 1.31 6.17 3.21
N LEU A 46 0.87 6.01 1.98
CA LEU A 46 -0.54 6.08 1.61
C LEU A 46 -1.22 4.79 2.06
N LEU A 47 -2.34 4.93 2.72
CA LEU A 47 -3.23 3.84 3.10
C LEU A 47 -4.56 4.04 2.37
N CYS A 48 -5.08 2.97 1.78
CA CYS A 48 -6.30 3.01 1.00
C CYS A 48 -7.25 1.91 1.49
N SER A 49 -8.50 2.28 1.74
CA SER A 49 -9.58 1.35 2.01
C SER A 49 -10.20 0.95 0.68
N GLY A 50 -10.12 -0.32 0.33
CA GLY A 50 -10.74 -0.85 -0.87
C GLY A 50 -12.24 -1.02 -0.73
N THR A 51 -12.90 -1.20 -1.86
CA THR A 51 -14.35 -1.39 -1.93
C THR A 51 -14.74 -2.76 -2.48
N ALA A 52 -13.78 -3.49 -3.05
CA ALA A 52 -13.97 -4.85 -3.54
C ALA A 52 -14.10 -5.87 -2.39
N ALA A 53 -14.69 -7.04 -2.67
CA ALA A 53 -14.86 -8.10 -1.67
C ALA A 53 -13.51 -8.60 -1.13
N GLU A 54 -12.50 -8.70 -1.99
CA GLU A 54 -11.13 -9.08 -1.62
C GLU A 54 -10.49 -8.05 -0.68
N SER A 55 -10.68 -6.75 -0.96
CA SER A 55 -10.22 -5.66 -0.09
C SER A 55 -10.81 -5.76 1.31
N ARG A 56 -12.10 -6.06 1.41
CA ARG A 56 -12.79 -6.22 2.70
C ARG A 56 -12.31 -7.45 3.47
N LEU A 57 -11.94 -8.52 2.77
CA LEU A 57 -11.34 -9.68 3.41
C LEU A 57 -9.99 -9.32 4.05
N ILE A 58 -9.15 -8.56 3.35
CA ILE A 58 -7.88 -8.08 3.88
C ILE A 58 -8.12 -7.20 5.11
N GLU A 59 -9.04 -6.23 5.04
CA GLU A 59 -9.39 -5.33 6.15
C GLU A 59 -9.86 -6.12 7.39
N GLU A 60 -10.64 -7.18 7.21
CA GLU A 60 -11.16 -8.01 8.31
C GLU A 60 -10.07 -8.88 8.94
N VAL A 61 -9.21 -9.49 8.12
CA VAL A 61 -8.08 -10.29 8.61
C VAL A 61 -7.07 -9.43 9.35
N ASP A 62 -6.82 -8.22 8.86
CA ASP A 62 -5.88 -7.26 9.45
C ASP A 62 -6.46 -6.49 10.64
N HIS A 63 -7.77 -6.58 10.88
CA HIS A 63 -8.50 -5.77 11.86
C HIS A 63 -8.23 -4.25 11.68
N THR A 64 -8.19 -3.79 10.43
CA THR A 64 -7.99 -2.39 10.07
C THR A 64 -8.95 -1.97 8.96
N ASP A 65 -9.06 -0.65 8.74
CA ASP A 65 -9.90 -0.09 7.68
C ASP A 65 -9.17 -0.01 6.32
N PHE A 66 -8.00 -0.64 6.18
CA PHE A 66 -7.15 -0.47 5.00
C PHE A 66 -6.80 -1.82 4.38
N SER A 67 -6.95 -1.88 3.07
CA SER A 67 -6.66 -3.06 2.23
C SER A 67 -5.50 -2.85 1.26
N HIS A 68 -5.00 -1.62 1.17
CA HIS A 68 -3.87 -1.28 0.31
C HIS A 68 -2.95 -0.28 0.97
N SER A 69 -1.64 -0.41 0.71
CA SER A 69 -0.61 0.53 1.14
C SER A 69 0.42 0.76 0.05
N ALA A 70 0.89 2.00 -0.06
CA ALA A 70 1.92 2.38 -1.02
C ALA A 70 2.80 3.49 -0.43
N MET A 71 4.02 3.63 -0.91
CA MET A 71 4.94 4.64 -0.41
C MET A 71 4.85 5.92 -1.22
N ILE A 72 4.70 7.06 -0.54
CA ILE A 72 4.72 8.38 -1.18
C ILE A 72 6.17 8.83 -1.35
N VAL A 73 6.52 9.23 -2.55
CA VAL A 73 7.85 9.72 -2.91
C VAL A 73 7.79 11.20 -3.27
N ARG A 74 8.74 11.96 -2.77
CA ARG A 74 8.98 13.35 -3.14
C ARG A 74 10.47 13.53 -3.39
N PHE A 75 10.85 14.00 -4.56
CA PHE A 75 12.23 14.31 -4.89
C PHE A 75 12.57 15.75 -4.53
N HIS A 76 13.83 15.98 -4.18
CA HIS A 76 14.29 17.32 -3.83
C HIS A 76 14.10 18.33 -4.99
N GLY A 77 13.49 19.45 -4.67
CA GLY A 77 13.19 20.49 -5.68
C GLY A 77 11.97 20.22 -6.54
N ASP A 78 11.31 19.08 -6.37
CA ASP A 78 10.05 18.76 -7.03
C ASP A 78 8.86 19.03 -6.09
N HIS A 79 7.84 19.70 -6.59
CA HIS A 79 6.58 19.92 -5.88
C HIS A 79 5.60 18.76 -6.08
N GLN A 80 5.88 17.89 -7.05
CA GLN A 80 5.04 16.73 -7.36
C GLN A 80 5.22 15.65 -6.30
N LEU A 81 4.12 15.04 -5.90
CA LEU A 81 4.10 13.80 -5.12
C LEU A 81 3.88 12.61 -6.05
N TYR A 82 4.69 11.61 -5.85
CA TYR A 82 4.59 10.34 -6.57
C TYR A 82 4.17 9.24 -5.61
N LEU A 83 3.66 8.15 -6.14
CA LEU A 83 3.27 6.96 -5.42
C LEU A 83 4.07 5.76 -5.96
N TRP A 84 4.87 5.17 -5.11
CA TRP A 84 5.54 3.91 -5.33
C TRP A 84 4.66 2.79 -4.82
N SER A 85 4.05 2.05 -5.74
CA SER A 85 3.01 1.06 -5.46
C SER A 85 3.26 -0.24 -6.17
N ALA A 86 2.78 -1.33 -5.60
CA ALA A 86 2.60 -2.60 -6.29
C ALA A 86 1.11 -2.93 -6.25
N ASP A 87 0.47 -2.90 -7.40
CA ASP A 87 -0.96 -3.13 -7.54
C ASP A 87 -1.35 -3.53 -8.97
N THR A 88 -2.63 -3.54 -9.25
CA THR A 88 -3.18 -3.89 -10.57
C THR A 88 -3.64 -2.70 -11.39
N VAL A 89 -3.31 -1.46 -10.97
CA VAL A 89 -3.60 -0.25 -11.75
C VAL A 89 -2.62 -0.16 -12.91
N ASP A 90 -3.11 -0.36 -14.12
CA ASP A 90 -2.31 -0.47 -15.35
C ASP A 90 -2.46 0.72 -16.30
N GLN A 91 -3.32 1.71 -15.95
CA GLN A 91 -3.72 2.80 -16.84
C GLN A 91 -3.02 4.13 -16.54
N LEU A 92 -2.12 4.16 -15.54
CA LEU A 92 -1.34 5.33 -15.20
C LEU A 92 0.07 5.24 -15.78
N GLU A 93 0.60 6.37 -16.22
CA GLU A 93 1.96 6.44 -16.75
C GLU A 93 2.97 6.17 -15.64
N ASP A 94 3.79 5.14 -15.81
CA ASP A 94 4.94 4.89 -14.95
C ASP A 94 6.02 5.93 -15.19
N GLN A 95 6.56 6.49 -14.13
CA GLN A 95 7.55 7.57 -14.19
C GLN A 95 8.99 7.07 -14.27
N ILE A 96 9.23 5.77 -14.06
CA ILE A 96 10.55 5.13 -14.15
C ILE A 96 10.78 4.62 -15.58
N HIS A 97 9.89 3.80 -16.08
CA HIS A 97 9.98 3.19 -17.41
C HIS A 97 8.82 3.62 -18.29
N LYS A 98 8.82 4.88 -18.71
CA LYS A 98 7.74 5.49 -19.52
C LYS A 98 7.39 4.73 -20.81
N GLU A 99 8.33 3.92 -21.30
CA GLU A 99 8.14 3.06 -22.49
C GLU A 99 7.76 1.62 -22.11
N SER A 100 7.80 1.25 -20.82
CA SER A 100 7.39 -0.06 -20.38
C SER A 100 5.87 -0.20 -20.44
N ASN A 101 5.45 -1.36 -20.90
CA ASN A 101 4.09 -1.68 -21.26
C ASN A 101 3.12 -1.38 -20.10
N PRO A 102 2.18 -0.41 -20.25
CA PRO A 102 1.22 -0.06 -19.20
C PRO A 102 0.22 -1.19 -18.88
N ASP A 103 0.22 -2.28 -19.66
CA ASP A 103 -0.72 -3.38 -19.53
C ASP A 103 -0.29 -4.46 -18.50
N HIS A 104 0.81 -4.24 -17.77
CA HIS A 104 1.28 -5.22 -16.78
C HIS A 104 1.05 -4.73 -15.35
N PRO A 105 0.10 -5.32 -14.61
CA PRO A 105 -0.05 -5.04 -13.18
C PRO A 105 1.22 -5.41 -12.43
N GLY A 106 1.65 -4.51 -11.55
CA GLY A 106 2.90 -4.71 -10.82
C GLY A 106 3.36 -3.49 -10.07
N THR A 107 4.66 -3.44 -9.83
CA THR A 107 5.30 -2.32 -9.14
C THR A 107 5.58 -1.19 -10.12
N HIS A 108 5.18 0.02 -9.75
CA HIS A 108 5.31 1.22 -10.58
C HIS A 108 5.44 2.49 -9.73
N LEU A 109 5.97 3.55 -10.33
CA LEU A 109 5.99 4.91 -9.79
C LEU A 109 5.04 5.78 -10.59
N VAL A 110 3.95 6.23 -9.99
CA VAL A 110 2.92 7.04 -10.65
C VAL A 110 2.70 8.37 -9.92
N VAL A 111 2.05 9.33 -10.58
CA VAL A 111 1.66 10.59 -9.94
C VAL A 111 0.57 10.31 -8.88
N LEU A 112 0.82 10.69 -7.62
CA LEU A 112 -0.11 10.42 -6.51
C LEU A 112 -1.51 11.01 -6.75
N LYS A 113 -1.58 12.26 -7.24
CA LYS A 113 -2.85 12.94 -7.49
C LYS A 113 -3.69 12.21 -8.55
N ASP A 114 -3.03 11.73 -9.60
CA ASP A 114 -3.71 10.99 -10.67
C ASP A 114 -4.19 9.63 -10.18
N TYR A 115 -3.40 8.96 -9.33
CA TYR A 115 -3.79 7.70 -8.71
C TYR A 115 -5.07 7.84 -7.89
N VAL A 116 -5.07 8.73 -6.89
CA VAL A 116 -6.22 8.87 -5.97
C VAL A 116 -7.47 9.42 -6.68
N ALA A 117 -7.31 10.30 -7.68
CA ALA A 117 -8.42 10.89 -8.42
C ALA A 117 -9.10 9.90 -9.38
N ASN A 118 -8.40 8.86 -9.82
CA ASN A 118 -8.91 7.93 -10.83
C ASN A 118 -9.21 6.53 -10.26
N LEU A 119 -8.94 6.27 -8.99
CA LEU A 119 -9.10 4.93 -8.43
C LEU A 119 -10.54 4.42 -8.55
N ASP A 120 -11.55 5.26 -8.25
CA ASP A 120 -12.97 4.93 -8.44
C ASP A 120 -13.34 4.61 -9.90
N LYS A 121 -12.59 5.16 -10.85
CA LYS A 121 -12.81 4.91 -12.28
C LYS A 121 -12.23 3.57 -12.70
N TYR A 122 -11.05 3.21 -12.17
CA TYR A 122 -10.38 1.95 -12.51
C TYR A 122 -10.97 0.77 -11.75
N TYR A 123 -11.37 0.99 -10.52
CA TYR A 123 -11.97 0.00 -9.64
C TYR A 123 -13.28 0.53 -9.04
N PRO A 124 -14.35 0.61 -9.85
CA PRO A 124 -15.63 1.07 -9.35
C PRO A 124 -16.15 0.13 -8.27
N SER A 125 -16.59 0.71 -7.15
CA SER A 125 -17.21 -0.06 -6.07
C SER A 125 -18.51 -0.71 -6.53
N PRO A 126 -18.70 -2.01 -6.28
CA PRO A 126 -19.96 -2.68 -6.60
C PRO A 126 -21.19 -2.11 -5.88
N ASP A 127 -21.00 -1.50 -4.71
CA ASP A 127 -22.06 -0.92 -3.88
C ASP A 127 -22.11 0.62 -3.94
N GLY A 128 -21.27 1.24 -4.78
CA GLY A 128 -21.18 2.69 -4.92
C GLY A 128 -20.48 3.40 -3.75
N SER A 129 -19.86 2.65 -2.83
CA SER A 129 -19.03 3.23 -1.78
C SER A 129 -17.77 3.87 -2.38
N LYS A 130 -17.23 4.90 -1.70
CA LYS A 130 -16.02 5.58 -2.14
C LYS A 130 -14.80 5.08 -1.40
N TYR A 131 -13.65 5.11 -2.09
CA TYR A 131 -12.36 4.88 -1.46
C TYR A 131 -12.11 5.89 -0.34
N ARG A 132 -11.49 5.42 0.72
CA ARG A 132 -10.98 6.26 1.81
C ARG A 132 -9.47 6.23 1.78
N PHE A 133 -8.86 7.39 1.94
CA PHE A 133 -7.42 7.55 1.91
C PHE A 133 -6.92 8.14 3.22
N ALA A 134 -5.76 7.67 3.67
CA ALA A 134 -5.04 8.27 4.76
C ALA A 134 -3.53 8.25 4.50
N VAL A 135 -2.80 9.17 5.15
CA VAL A 135 -1.34 9.23 5.08
C VAL A 135 -0.75 9.04 6.46
N ALA A 136 0.12 8.04 6.61
CA ALA A 136 1.03 7.87 7.74
C ALA A 136 2.38 8.51 7.39
N ARG A 137 2.71 9.66 8.02
CA ARG A 137 3.91 10.43 7.66
C ARG A 137 5.17 9.82 8.24
N LEU A 138 6.17 9.60 7.38
CA LEU A 138 7.51 9.20 7.82
C LEU A 138 8.26 10.42 8.40
N ARG A 139 8.95 10.22 9.51
CA ARG A 139 9.73 11.22 10.21
C ARG A 139 11.04 10.63 10.74
N GLY A 140 11.98 11.50 11.08
CA GLY A 140 13.20 11.13 11.81
C GLY A 140 14.32 10.55 10.95
N VAL A 141 14.22 10.65 9.63
CA VAL A 141 15.24 10.18 8.69
C VAL A 141 15.56 11.22 7.64
N ASP A 142 16.82 11.22 7.20
CA ASP A 142 17.24 11.90 5.98
C ASP A 142 17.10 10.96 4.79
N ILE A 143 16.62 11.48 3.67
CA ILE A 143 16.35 10.68 2.48
C ILE A 143 17.59 10.64 1.59
N ASP A 144 18.22 9.47 1.48
CA ASP A 144 19.19 9.21 0.42
C ASP A 144 18.44 8.93 -0.90
N GLU A 145 18.21 10.01 -1.67
CA GLU A 145 17.45 9.92 -2.93
C GLU A 145 18.11 9.00 -3.97
N LYS A 146 19.45 8.94 -3.99
CA LYS A 146 20.15 8.05 -4.93
C LYS A 146 19.90 6.59 -4.60
N ARG A 147 19.96 6.26 -3.31
CA ARG A 147 19.64 4.90 -2.83
C ARG A 147 18.18 4.56 -3.08
N LEU A 148 17.26 5.47 -2.75
CA LEU A 148 15.84 5.30 -2.99
C LEU A 148 15.54 5.05 -4.47
N TRP A 149 16.10 5.89 -5.35
CA TRP A 149 15.96 5.72 -6.80
C TRP A 149 16.51 4.37 -7.29
N SER A 150 17.65 3.94 -6.76
CA SER A 150 18.24 2.65 -7.10
C SER A 150 17.35 1.48 -6.69
N VAL A 151 16.72 1.57 -5.51
CA VAL A 151 15.76 0.55 -5.03
C VAL A 151 14.52 0.52 -5.92
N MET A 152 13.94 1.68 -6.22
CA MET A 152 12.75 1.74 -7.08
C MET A 152 13.07 1.19 -8.49
N TYR A 153 14.20 1.58 -9.08
CA TYR A 153 14.62 1.09 -10.40
C TYR A 153 14.88 -0.42 -10.42
N GLU A 154 15.40 -1.00 -9.32
CA GLU A 154 15.63 -2.44 -9.18
C GLU A 154 14.33 -3.25 -9.20
N TYR A 155 13.26 -2.71 -8.61
CA TYR A 155 11.99 -3.44 -8.42
C TYR A 155 10.84 -2.94 -9.32
N ASP A 156 11.08 -1.92 -10.13
CA ASP A 156 10.09 -1.44 -11.07
C ASP A 156 9.69 -2.54 -12.07
N GLY A 157 8.38 -2.63 -12.37
CA GLY A 157 7.85 -3.69 -13.21
C GLY A 157 7.80 -5.09 -12.54
N THR A 158 8.13 -5.22 -11.24
CA THR A 158 7.91 -6.48 -10.52
C THR A 158 6.42 -6.85 -10.57
N PRO A 159 6.05 -8.04 -11.07
CA PRO A 159 4.65 -8.41 -11.24
C PRO A 159 3.88 -8.44 -9.92
N PHE A 160 2.63 -8.00 -9.96
CA PHE A 160 1.69 -8.21 -8.84
C PHE A 160 1.21 -9.68 -8.83
N PRO A 161 1.25 -10.39 -7.70
CA PRO A 161 0.81 -11.77 -7.65
C PRO A 161 -0.71 -11.88 -7.80
N PRO A 162 -1.24 -12.98 -8.36
CA PRO A 162 -2.66 -13.28 -8.26
C PRO A 162 -3.09 -13.34 -6.78
N THR A 163 -4.29 -12.88 -6.45
CA THR A 163 -4.83 -12.76 -5.08
C THR A 163 -4.57 -13.98 -4.19
N ARG A 164 -4.68 -15.18 -4.76
CA ARG A 164 -4.40 -16.43 -4.04
C ARG A 164 -2.93 -16.57 -3.64
N GLN A 165 -2.02 -16.13 -4.49
CA GLN A 165 -0.59 -16.17 -4.23
C GLN A 165 -0.18 -15.08 -3.26
N GLU A 166 -0.81 -13.91 -3.33
CA GLU A 166 -0.66 -12.82 -2.37
C GLU A 166 -0.92 -13.30 -0.94
N PHE A 167 -2.05 -13.96 -0.73
CA PHE A 167 -2.41 -14.50 0.59
C PHE A 167 -1.43 -15.58 1.07
N LEU A 168 -0.95 -16.43 0.17
CA LEU A 168 0.07 -17.43 0.51
C LEU A 168 1.39 -16.79 0.91
N HIS A 169 1.86 -15.79 0.17
CA HIS A 169 3.08 -15.05 0.48
C HIS A 169 2.98 -14.37 1.85
N TRP A 170 1.82 -13.78 2.16
CA TRP A 170 1.60 -13.19 3.48
C TRP A 170 1.64 -14.26 4.59
N LEU A 171 0.98 -15.43 4.41
CA LEU A 171 1.03 -16.53 5.40
C LEU A 171 2.47 -17.06 5.60
N GLU A 172 3.24 -17.16 4.53
CA GLU A 172 4.67 -17.51 4.61
C GLU A 172 5.42 -16.49 5.45
N GLY A 173 5.17 -15.19 5.23
CA GLY A 173 5.74 -14.10 6.01
C GLY A 173 5.39 -14.18 7.49
N GLN A 174 4.14 -14.52 7.85
CA GLN A 174 3.74 -14.72 9.25
C GLN A 174 4.49 -15.89 9.92
N ALA A 175 5.03 -16.81 9.13
CA ALA A 175 5.91 -17.90 9.59
C ALA A 175 7.42 -17.56 9.45
N ASP A 176 7.74 -16.28 9.20
CA ASP A 176 9.10 -15.78 8.92
C ASP A 176 9.79 -16.46 7.71
N ILE A 177 8.99 -16.90 6.73
CA ILE A 177 9.46 -17.46 5.47
C ILE A 177 9.43 -16.36 4.40
N ASP A 178 10.62 -16.00 3.88
CA ASP A 178 10.73 -15.03 2.79
C ASP A 178 10.26 -15.64 1.46
N SER A 179 9.19 -15.08 0.89
CA SER A 179 8.67 -15.48 -0.42
C SER A 179 9.49 -14.91 -1.59
N GLY A 180 10.47 -14.04 -1.31
CA GLY A 180 11.26 -13.32 -2.32
C GLY A 180 10.46 -12.21 -3.01
N MET A 181 11.11 -11.61 -4.02
CA MET A 181 10.59 -10.43 -4.73
C MET A 181 10.38 -10.66 -6.24
N LEU A 182 10.20 -11.93 -6.67
CA LEU A 182 9.88 -12.26 -8.08
C LEU A 182 8.50 -11.74 -8.50
N ASN A 183 7.59 -11.63 -7.54
CA ASN A 183 6.35 -10.89 -7.57
C ASN A 183 6.13 -10.32 -6.17
N SER A 184 5.44 -9.21 -6.06
CA SER A 184 5.23 -8.59 -4.76
C SER A 184 3.86 -7.92 -4.66
N PHE A 185 3.29 -7.95 -3.46
CA PHE A 185 2.08 -7.21 -3.15
C PHE A 185 2.39 -5.86 -2.49
N CYS A 186 1.38 -5.03 -2.37
CA CYS A 186 1.50 -3.62 -1.98
C CYS A 186 2.32 -3.40 -0.70
N ALA A 187 1.96 -4.04 0.40
CA ALA A 187 2.63 -3.88 1.69
C ALA A 187 4.04 -4.48 1.70
N GLN A 188 4.25 -5.59 0.99
CA GLN A 188 5.56 -6.21 0.83
C GLN A 188 6.54 -5.26 0.13
N MET A 189 6.09 -4.55 -0.92
CA MET A 189 6.94 -3.59 -1.63
C MET A 189 7.35 -2.41 -0.74
N VAL A 190 6.42 -1.88 0.08
CA VAL A 190 6.74 -0.84 1.06
C VAL A 190 7.77 -1.35 2.07
N ALA A 191 7.57 -2.56 2.64
CA ALA A 191 8.49 -3.16 3.60
C ALA A 191 9.89 -3.38 3.00
N ASN A 192 9.96 -3.96 1.79
CA ASN A 192 11.23 -4.16 1.09
C ASN A 192 11.97 -2.84 0.88
N THR A 193 11.26 -1.80 0.41
CA THR A 193 11.86 -0.47 0.22
C THR A 193 12.36 0.10 1.55
N TYR A 194 11.57 0.02 2.62
CA TYR A 194 11.98 0.49 3.95
C TYR A 194 13.19 -0.27 4.48
N GLN A 195 13.25 -1.59 4.33
CA GLN A 195 14.40 -2.39 4.73
C GLN A 195 15.65 -2.04 3.91
N LYS A 196 15.51 -1.90 2.60
CA LYS A 196 16.59 -1.45 1.71
C LYS A 196 17.08 -0.04 2.05
N MET A 197 16.22 0.85 2.52
CA MET A 197 16.59 2.18 2.99
C MET A 197 17.17 2.20 4.41
N GLY A 198 17.04 1.12 5.18
CA GLY A 198 17.44 1.04 6.58
C GLY A 198 16.48 1.72 7.54
N TRP A 199 15.22 1.88 7.15
CA TRP A 199 14.15 2.48 7.96
C TRP A 199 13.31 1.44 8.69
N LEU A 200 13.39 0.17 8.29
CA LEU A 200 12.71 -0.97 8.90
C LEU A 200 13.75 -2.03 9.24
N LYS A 201 13.60 -2.69 10.38
CA LYS A 201 14.46 -3.79 10.79
C LYS A 201 14.35 -4.98 9.84
N LEU A 202 15.33 -5.88 9.91
CA LEU A 202 15.37 -7.12 9.14
C LEU A 202 14.91 -8.34 9.98
N ASP A 203 14.18 -8.08 11.07
CA ASP A 203 13.74 -9.14 12.00
C ASP A 203 12.66 -10.03 11.35
N HIS A 204 11.91 -9.48 10.40
CA HIS A 204 10.92 -10.19 9.60
C HIS A 204 11.14 -9.98 8.10
N PRO A 205 10.77 -10.93 7.23
CA PRO A 205 10.84 -10.74 5.79
C PRO A 205 9.80 -9.71 5.29
N PRO A 206 9.98 -9.09 4.12
CA PRO A 206 9.07 -8.06 3.61
C PRO A 206 7.61 -8.49 3.51
N ASN A 207 7.35 -9.75 3.18
CA ASN A 207 6.01 -10.32 3.07
C ASN A 207 5.31 -10.63 4.41
N TYR A 208 5.98 -10.36 5.54
CA TYR A 208 5.37 -10.36 6.87
C TYR A 208 4.36 -9.22 7.04
N TYR A 209 4.64 -8.07 6.44
CA TYR A 209 3.88 -6.84 6.62
C TYR A 209 2.65 -6.81 5.70
N ASN A 210 1.56 -6.26 6.23
CA ASN A 210 0.29 -6.04 5.54
C ASN A 210 -0.11 -4.56 5.60
N PRO A 211 -1.14 -4.10 4.89
CA PRO A 211 -1.57 -2.69 4.96
C PRO A 211 -1.89 -2.23 6.38
N GLY A 212 -2.51 -3.09 7.19
CA GLY A 212 -2.80 -2.83 8.60
C GLY A 212 -1.57 -2.61 9.47
N SER A 213 -0.44 -3.21 9.12
CA SER A 213 0.83 -3.00 9.85
C SER A 213 1.21 -1.52 9.87
N TYR A 214 1.05 -0.80 8.76
CA TYR A 214 1.38 0.62 8.66
C TYR A 214 0.34 1.54 9.30
N ALA A 215 -0.87 1.06 9.53
CA ALA A 215 -1.92 1.78 10.25
C ALA A 215 -1.74 1.69 11.77
N LYS A 216 -1.21 0.58 12.27
CA LYS A 216 -0.94 0.32 13.69
C LYS A 216 0.40 0.93 14.11
N THR A 217 0.45 2.26 14.17
CA THR A 217 1.71 3.01 14.31
C THR A 217 2.49 2.69 15.58
N ASP A 218 1.84 2.30 16.67
CA ASP A 218 2.54 1.90 17.90
C ASP A 218 3.29 0.57 17.70
N GLU A 219 2.72 -0.36 16.94
CA GLU A 219 3.33 -1.65 16.64
C GLU A 219 4.46 -1.49 15.61
N ILE A 220 4.18 -0.87 14.46
CA ILE A 220 5.18 -0.71 13.39
C ILE A 220 6.39 0.12 13.86
N ASN A 221 6.21 1.10 14.73
CA ASN A 221 7.31 1.91 15.25
C ASN A 221 8.28 1.11 16.13
N ASN A 222 7.89 -0.04 16.66
CA ASN A 222 8.81 -0.97 17.34
C ASN A 222 9.70 -1.71 16.34
N GLU A 223 9.24 -1.85 15.08
CA GLU A 223 9.98 -2.48 13.98
C GLU A 223 10.80 -1.48 13.17
N MET A 224 10.57 -0.16 13.34
CA MET A 224 11.33 0.86 12.63
C MET A 224 12.79 0.93 13.10
N ALA A 225 13.67 1.38 12.20
CA ALA A 225 15.12 1.48 12.38
C ALA A 225 15.65 2.84 11.90
N GLY A 226 16.92 3.11 12.14
CA GLY A 226 17.59 4.32 11.65
C GLY A 226 17.03 5.66 12.15
N GLY A 227 16.21 5.64 13.19
CA GLY A 227 15.50 6.83 13.69
C GLY A 227 14.16 7.08 13.02
N ALA A 228 13.80 6.27 12.03
CA ALA A 228 12.52 6.34 11.31
C ALA A 228 11.33 6.13 12.25
N ARG A 229 10.27 6.88 12.02
CA ARG A 229 8.97 6.70 12.71
C ARG A 229 7.83 7.07 11.78
N LEU A 230 6.76 6.30 11.83
CA LEU A 230 5.48 6.63 11.21
C LEU A 230 4.57 7.35 12.22
N GLY A 231 3.93 8.42 11.75
CA GLY A 231 2.85 9.08 12.49
C GLY A 231 1.52 8.36 12.30
N HIS A 232 0.55 8.66 13.16
CA HIS A 232 -0.80 8.13 12.99
C HIS A 232 -1.39 8.52 11.62
N PRO A 233 -2.15 7.61 10.98
CA PRO A 233 -2.81 7.90 9.72
C PRO A 233 -3.72 9.12 9.82
N GLN A 234 -3.54 10.07 8.93
CA GLN A 234 -4.42 11.22 8.77
C GLN A 234 -5.25 11.02 7.51
N TYR A 235 -6.55 10.93 7.67
CA TYR A 235 -7.48 10.83 6.54
C TYR A 235 -7.56 12.14 5.76
N PHE A 236 -7.77 12.02 4.46
CA PHE A 236 -7.98 13.14 3.56
C PHE A 236 -9.03 12.80 2.49
N LYS A 237 -9.55 13.83 1.82
CA LYS A 237 -10.45 13.68 0.66
C LYS A 237 -9.74 14.09 -0.63
N VAL A 238 -10.20 13.53 -1.73
CA VAL A 238 -9.78 13.83 -3.10
C VAL A 238 -10.66 14.90 -3.70
#